data_782922aaa63ba0cc3ba87c1d0963ee21
#
_entry.id   782922aaa63ba0cc3ba87c1d0963ee21
#
_cell.length_a   1.000
_cell.length_b   1.000
_cell.length_c   1.000
_cell.angle_alpha   90.00
_cell.angle_beta   90.00
_cell.angle_gamma   90.00
#
_symmetry.space_group_name_H-M   'P 1'
#
loop_
_entity.id
_entity.type
_entity.pdbx_description
1 polymer ?
#
loop_
_entity_poly.entity_id
_entity_poly.type
_entity_poly.pdbx_seq_one_letter_code
_entity_poly.pdbx_strand_id
1 'polypeptide(L)'
;MNLRVLWLLSIAQFLSMQVWFNFSAIMPLVQEQWQLSSTQSGIIVATFHLGYVLAVIFYSFASDKYNPKYSFAYGSLVAGISGLLFAAFAEGFWSAMILRLLSGIGIAGVYVPGMKMVAQLSPPASRGKAMGIFVGSLVVGSGFSLFVSGVLQNAWGWQGVILVTSCAAILSCALILMSKIPVVSLSSTPVTLALLKKIVAKKNLLVNFGYAGHCWELYAMWAWIGPFMVYFYQQKGIADALTWGNLSASSIVMIGGIATYFGGMLSDRWGNVRAIRLFILLSIACSFSIGWMLLAPIWLVVAVALLYGFTIIADSPIYNKAIADITDPEVLGVALGVQSVLGFSFTIISPAVFGLFLDHGNWGVAFTVIALGTLITPFCMRALQAAEVPLERS
;
A
#
# COMPACT_ATOMS: atom_id res chain seq x y z
N MET A 1 -10.47 -23.90 -1.79
CA MET A 1 -9.02 -23.94 -2.03
C MET A 1 -8.35 -24.80 -0.99
N ASN A 2 -7.37 -25.61 -1.38
CA ASN A 2 -6.55 -26.35 -0.41
C ASN A 2 -5.79 -25.33 0.46
N LEU A 3 -5.85 -25.47 1.78
CA LEU A 3 -5.21 -24.57 2.75
C LEU A 3 -3.69 -24.42 2.49
N ARG A 4 -3.05 -25.48 1.99
CA ARG A 4 -1.62 -25.47 1.61
C ARG A 4 -1.35 -24.48 0.46
N VAL A 5 -2.25 -24.40 -0.54
CA VAL A 5 -2.10 -23.45 -1.67
C VAL A 5 -2.30 -22.02 -1.20
N LEU A 6 -3.25 -21.77 -0.29
CA LEU A 6 -3.45 -20.44 0.30
C LEU A 6 -2.20 -19.96 1.03
N TRP A 7 -1.68 -20.78 1.93
CA TRP A 7 -0.47 -20.42 2.69
C TRP A 7 0.74 -20.25 1.79
N LEU A 8 0.90 -21.07 0.75
CA LEU A 8 1.99 -20.93 -0.22
C LEU A 8 1.90 -19.59 -0.96
N LEU A 9 0.72 -19.23 -1.47
CA LEU A 9 0.52 -17.93 -2.14
C LEU A 9 0.74 -16.76 -1.17
N SER A 10 0.28 -16.87 0.07
CA SER A 10 0.44 -15.84 1.09
C SER A 10 1.91 -15.68 1.52
N ILE A 11 2.65 -16.78 1.68
CA ILE A 11 4.08 -16.74 1.99
C ILE A 11 4.88 -16.16 0.82
N ALA A 12 4.57 -16.58 -0.41
CA ALA A 12 5.22 -16.03 -1.59
C ALA A 12 4.96 -14.53 -1.73
N GLN A 13 3.72 -14.07 -1.47
CA GLN A 13 3.42 -12.65 -1.45
C GLN A 13 4.18 -11.92 -0.34
N PHE A 14 4.16 -12.44 0.90
CA PHE A 14 4.93 -11.88 2.01
C PHE A 14 6.41 -11.68 1.65
N LEU A 15 7.03 -12.68 1.00
CA LEU A 15 8.42 -12.61 0.54
C LEU A 15 8.62 -11.54 -0.54
N SER A 16 7.70 -11.44 -1.51
CA SER A 16 7.79 -10.41 -2.57
C SER A 16 7.60 -9.00 -2.01
N MET A 17 6.75 -8.84 -0.99
CA MET A 17 6.47 -7.53 -0.39
C MET A 17 7.65 -6.97 0.42
N GLN A 18 8.71 -7.75 0.67
CA GLN A 18 9.94 -7.24 1.27
C GLN A 18 10.56 -6.09 0.45
N VAL A 19 10.31 -6.03 -0.86
CA VAL A 19 10.81 -4.98 -1.75
C VAL A 19 10.02 -3.66 -1.61
N TRP A 20 8.84 -3.67 -0.97
CA TRP A 20 7.94 -2.52 -0.97
C TRP A 20 8.51 -1.31 -0.21
N PHE A 21 8.84 -1.48 1.08
CA PHE A 21 9.32 -0.38 1.92
C PHE A 21 10.81 -0.44 2.26
N ASN A 22 11.57 -1.33 1.64
CA ASN A 22 13.02 -1.42 1.86
C ASN A 22 13.74 -0.10 1.56
N PHE A 23 13.31 0.66 0.53
CA PHE A 23 13.86 1.98 0.24
C PHE A 23 13.48 3.00 1.32
N SER A 24 12.21 3.05 1.77
CA SER A 24 11.78 3.95 2.84
C SER A 24 12.56 3.70 4.14
N ALA A 25 12.90 2.44 4.41
CA ALA A 25 13.68 2.07 5.59
C ALA A 25 15.14 2.55 5.55
N ILE A 26 15.76 2.52 4.37
CA ILE A 26 17.14 2.98 4.16
C ILE A 26 17.24 4.46 3.79
N MET A 27 16.10 5.12 3.58
CA MET A 27 16.04 6.50 3.08
C MET A 27 16.93 7.48 3.86
N PRO A 28 16.97 7.47 5.21
CA PRO A 28 17.85 8.37 5.95
C PRO A 28 19.34 8.19 5.59
N LEU A 29 19.77 6.93 5.38
CA LEU A 29 21.15 6.62 5.02
C LEU A 29 21.52 7.09 3.62
N VAL A 30 20.66 6.81 2.63
CA VAL A 30 20.93 7.18 1.24
C VAL A 30 20.75 8.68 1.00
N GLN A 31 19.86 9.35 1.75
CA GLN A 31 19.76 10.81 1.73
C GLN A 31 21.06 11.47 2.14
N GLU A 32 21.67 11.01 3.22
CA GLU A 32 22.95 11.53 3.68
C GLU A 32 24.08 11.20 2.69
N GLN A 33 24.17 9.94 2.24
CA GLN A 33 25.24 9.47 1.36
C GLN A 33 25.19 10.11 -0.04
N TRP A 34 23.99 10.27 -0.61
CA TRP A 34 23.80 10.79 -1.96
C TRP A 34 23.39 12.26 -2.00
N GLN A 35 23.36 12.94 -0.85
CA GLN A 35 22.95 14.33 -0.68
C GLN A 35 21.58 14.62 -1.34
N LEU A 36 20.62 13.70 -1.12
CA LEU A 36 19.28 13.83 -1.69
C LEU A 36 18.43 14.79 -0.85
N SER A 37 17.64 15.62 -1.52
CA SER A 37 16.55 16.33 -0.86
C SER A 37 15.41 15.38 -0.49
N SER A 38 14.53 15.79 0.41
CA SER A 38 13.33 15.02 0.75
C SER A 38 12.39 14.91 -0.46
N THR A 39 12.32 15.95 -1.30
CA THR A 39 11.60 15.92 -2.58
C THR A 39 12.13 14.81 -3.49
N GLN A 40 13.43 14.72 -3.67
CA GLN A 40 14.06 13.68 -4.49
C GLN A 40 13.79 12.28 -3.94
N SER A 41 13.88 12.10 -2.64
CA SER A 41 13.55 10.83 -1.98
C SER A 41 12.09 10.44 -2.15
N GLY A 42 11.18 11.39 -2.01
CA GLY A 42 9.76 11.20 -2.29
C GLY A 42 9.47 10.83 -3.74
N ILE A 43 10.19 11.42 -4.71
CA ILE A 43 10.11 11.07 -6.14
C ILE A 43 10.59 9.63 -6.38
N ILE A 44 11.68 9.19 -5.74
CA ILE A 44 12.16 7.80 -5.86
C ILE A 44 11.08 6.81 -5.35
N VAL A 45 10.41 7.11 -4.24
CA VAL A 45 9.24 6.32 -3.78
C VAL A 45 8.11 6.38 -4.80
N ALA A 46 7.80 7.56 -5.30
CA ALA A 46 6.73 7.78 -6.28
C ALA A 46 6.97 6.98 -7.58
N THR A 47 8.22 6.86 -8.05
CA THR A 47 8.53 6.08 -9.26
C THR A 47 8.29 4.59 -9.11
N PHE A 48 8.43 4.02 -7.90
CA PHE A 48 7.99 2.64 -7.63
C PHE A 48 6.47 2.50 -7.86
N HIS A 49 5.67 3.41 -7.32
CA HIS A 49 4.22 3.40 -7.52
C HIS A 49 3.83 3.66 -8.98
N LEU A 50 4.57 4.53 -9.68
CA LEU A 50 4.39 4.75 -11.11
C LEU A 50 4.62 3.45 -11.89
N GLY A 51 5.71 2.74 -11.63
CA GLY A 51 6.00 1.44 -12.24
C GLY A 51 4.89 0.43 -11.99
N TYR A 52 4.38 0.39 -10.75
CA TYR A 52 3.24 -0.45 -10.38
C TYR A 52 1.98 -0.11 -11.19
N VAL A 53 1.57 1.16 -11.23
CA VAL A 53 0.34 1.60 -11.94
C VAL A 53 0.44 1.33 -13.44
N LEU A 54 1.58 1.59 -14.06
CA LEU A 54 1.78 1.33 -15.49
C LEU A 54 1.70 -0.16 -15.82
N ALA A 55 2.24 -1.00 -14.96
CA ALA A 55 2.33 -2.44 -15.22
C ALA A 55 1.10 -3.23 -14.75
N VAL A 56 0.35 -2.76 -13.76
CA VAL A 56 -0.80 -3.49 -13.19
C VAL A 56 -1.88 -3.75 -14.24
N ILE A 57 -2.10 -2.81 -15.15
CA ILE A 57 -3.05 -2.96 -16.26
C ILE A 57 -2.59 -4.10 -17.17
N PHE A 58 -1.31 -4.09 -17.55
CA PHE A 58 -0.71 -5.15 -18.38
C PHE A 58 -0.83 -6.53 -17.72
N TYR A 59 -0.43 -6.65 -16.43
CA TYR A 59 -0.51 -7.91 -15.71
C TYR A 59 -1.94 -8.39 -15.47
N SER A 60 -2.90 -7.48 -15.34
CA SER A 60 -4.32 -7.82 -15.26
C SER A 60 -4.78 -8.50 -16.55
N PHE A 61 -4.53 -7.90 -17.72
CA PHE A 61 -4.84 -8.50 -19.01
C PHE A 61 -4.05 -9.80 -19.26
N ALA A 62 -2.77 -9.82 -18.93
CA ALA A 62 -1.95 -11.04 -19.07
C ALA A 62 -2.49 -12.19 -18.23
N SER A 63 -2.99 -11.89 -17.01
CA SER A 63 -3.61 -12.88 -16.12
C SER A 63 -4.97 -13.39 -16.59
N ASP A 64 -5.63 -12.67 -17.50
CA ASP A 64 -6.87 -13.14 -18.13
C ASP A 64 -6.59 -14.08 -19.30
N LYS A 65 -5.48 -13.86 -20.00
CA LYS A 65 -5.08 -14.64 -21.19
C LYS A 65 -4.15 -15.82 -20.86
N TYR A 66 -3.31 -15.66 -19.85
CA TYR A 66 -2.30 -16.65 -19.45
C TYR A 66 -2.50 -17.05 -17.99
N ASN A 67 -1.90 -18.18 -17.59
CA ASN A 67 -1.96 -18.62 -16.20
C ASN A 67 -1.33 -17.57 -15.27
N PRO A 68 -2.08 -16.98 -14.33
CA PRO A 68 -1.61 -15.92 -13.43
C PRO A 68 -0.43 -16.34 -12.55
N LYS A 69 -0.19 -17.65 -12.40
CA LYS A 69 1.01 -18.19 -11.74
C LYS A 69 2.30 -17.63 -12.34
N TYR A 70 2.38 -17.55 -13.66
CA TYR A 70 3.58 -17.04 -14.34
C TYR A 70 3.73 -15.53 -14.19
N SER A 71 2.63 -14.77 -14.23
CA SER A 71 2.66 -13.33 -13.94
C SER A 71 3.20 -13.09 -12.54
N PHE A 72 2.73 -13.86 -11.54
CA PHE A 72 3.22 -13.77 -10.17
C PHE A 72 4.73 -14.09 -10.07
N ALA A 73 5.15 -15.21 -10.62
CA ALA A 73 6.55 -15.65 -10.54
C ALA A 73 7.51 -14.65 -11.21
N TYR A 74 7.22 -14.25 -12.45
CA TYR A 74 8.06 -13.32 -13.20
C TYR A 74 8.02 -11.91 -12.60
N GLY A 75 6.86 -11.47 -12.07
CA GLY A 75 6.77 -10.22 -11.34
C GLY A 75 7.69 -10.19 -10.12
N SER A 76 7.66 -11.26 -9.31
CA SER A 76 8.58 -11.41 -8.16
C SER A 76 10.04 -11.43 -8.59
N LEU A 77 10.36 -12.10 -9.70
CA LEU A 77 11.72 -12.16 -10.23
C LEU A 77 12.22 -10.79 -10.68
N VAL A 78 11.40 -10.05 -11.44
CA VAL A 78 11.74 -8.68 -11.87
C VAL A 78 11.97 -7.77 -10.69
N ALA A 79 11.09 -7.82 -9.67
CA ALA A 79 11.25 -7.03 -8.46
C ALA A 79 12.55 -7.38 -7.71
N GLY A 80 12.86 -8.67 -7.59
CA GLY A 80 14.08 -9.13 -6.93
C GLY A 80 15.35 -8.75 -7.70
N ILE A 81 15.38 -8.99 -9.03
CA ILE A 81 16.54 -8.61 -9.86
C ILE A 81 16.76 -7.09 -9.84
N SER A 82 15.70 -6.29 -9.99
CA SER A 82 15.84 -4.84 -9.92
C SER A 82 16.39 -4.35 -8.58
N GLY A 83 16.04 -5.03 -7.48
CA GLY A 83 16.61 -4.74 -6.17
C GLY A 83 18.08 -5.17 -6.05
N LEU A 84 18.49 -6.31 -6.61
CA LEU A 84 19.91 -6.69 -6.68
C LEU A 84 20.72 -5.67 -7.48
N LEU A 85 20.18 -5.22 -8.61
CA LEU A 85 20.79 -4.16 -9.42
C LEU A 85 20.85 -2.83 -8.64
N PHE A 86 19.83 -2.53 -7.83
CA PHE A 86 19.83 -1.36 -6.95
C PHE A 86 20.97 -1.43 -5.94
N ALA A 87 21.15 -2.57 -5.26
CA ALA A 87 22.24 -2.74 -4.29
C ALA A 87 23.62 -2.62 -4.92
N ALA A 88 23.76 -3.02 -6.20
CA ALA A 88 25.05 -3.05 -6.89
C ALA A 88 25.38 -1.75 -7.63
N PHE A 89 24.38 -1.03 -8.15
CA PHE A 89 24.59 0.06 -9.13
C PHE A 89 23.87 1.37 -8.79
N ALA A 90 23.11 1.45 -7.69
CA ALA A 90 22.49 2.70 -7.31
C ALA A 90 23.52 3.62 -6.64
N GLU A 91 23.80 4.76 -7.27
CA GLU A 91 24.80 5.74 -6.82
C GLU A 91 24.19 7.14 -6.59
N GLY A 92 22.87 7.31 -6.78
CA GLY A 92 22.22 8.60 -6.64
C GLY A 92 20.79 8.60 -7.19
N PHE A 93 20.23 9.80 -7.34
CA PHE A 93 18.83 10.02 -7.68
C PHE A 93 18.35 9.27 -8.92
N TRP A 94 19.04 9.42 -10.07
CA TRP A 94 18.56 8.86 -11.34
C TRP A 94 18.63 7.34 -11.40
N SER A 95 19.72 6.75 -10.92
CA SER A 95 19.86 5.29 -10.88
C SER A 95 18.85 4.66 -9.92
N ALA A 96 18.66 5.27 -8.75
CA ALA A 96 17.67 4.84 -7.78
C ALA A 96 16.25 4.91 -8.35
N MET A 97 15.90 6.02 -9.01
CA MET A 97 14.58 6.22 -9.61
C MET A 97 14.26 5.16 -10.68
N ILE A 98 15.18 4.89 -11.60
CA ILE A 98 14.99 3.89 -12.66
C ILE A 98 14.82 2.48 -12.06
N LEU A 99 15.68 2.10 -11.12
CA LEU A 99 15.65 0.78 -10.53
C LEU A 99 14.43 0.57 -9.63
N ARG A 100 13.94 1.61 -8.97
CA ARG A 100 12.67 1.59 -8.23
C ARG A 100 11.46 1.49 -9.15
N LEU A 101 11.48 2.14 -10.31
CA LEU A 101 10.45 1.96 -11.35
C LEU A 101 10.35 0.50 -11.76
N LEU A 102 11.47 -0.15 -12.05
CA LEU A 102 11.52 -1.58 -12.40
C LEU A 102 11.01 -2.48 -11.27
N SER A 103 11.36 -2.16 -10.02
CA SER A 103 10.83 -2.87 -8.84
C SER A 103 9.31 -2.78 -8.77
N GLY A 104 8.75 -1.59 -9.01
CA GLY A 104 7.31 -1.37 -9.04
C GLY A 104 6.61 -2.17 -10.16
N ILE A 105 7.20 -2.16 -11.36
CA ILE A 105 6.73 -3.00 -12.48
C ILE A 105 6.67 -4.48 -12.08
N GLY A 106 7.71 -4.98 -11.40
CA GLY A 106 7.74 -6.35 -10.91
C GLY A 106 6.62 -6.65 -9.90
N ILE A 107 6.45 -5.81 -8.89
CA ILE A 107 5.45 -6.01 -7.83
C ILE A 107 4.01 -5.96 -8.36
N ALA A 108 3.74 -5.21 -9.42
CA ALA A 108 2.43 -5.23 -10.08
C ALA A 108 2.01 -6.62 -10.56
N GLY A 109 2.98 -7.45 -10.97
CA GLY A 109 2.75 -8.85 -11.35
C GLY A 109 2.41 -9.79 -10.19
N VAL A 110 2.61 -9.36 -8.94
CA VAL A 110 2.44 -10.21 -7.75
C VAL A 110 1.02 -10.12 -7.18
N TYR A 111 0.58 -8.91 -6.83
CA TYR A 111 -0.65 -8.73 -6.04
C TYR A 111 -1.91 -9.10 -6.81
N VAL A 112 -2.14 -8.51 -7.98
CA VAL A 112 -3.38 -8.71 -8.74
C VAL A 112 -3.50 -10.14 -9.27
N PRO A 113 -2.47 -10.74 -9.91
CA PRO A 113 -2.53 -12.15 -10.30
C PRO A 113 -2.68 -13.10 -9.11
N GLY A 114 -2.02 -12.83 -7.99
CA GLY A 114 -2.16 -13.59 -6.75
C GLY A 114 -3.58 -13.56 -6.20
N MET A 115 -4.19 -12.37 -6.11
CA MET A 115 -5.57 -12.19 -5.68
C MET A 115 -6.55 -12.94 -6.58
N LYS A 116 -6.33 -12.91 -7.91
CA LYS A 116 -7.13 -13.68 -8.87
C LYS A 116 -7.06 -15.19 -8.60
N MET A 117 -5.84 -15.73 -8.38
CA MET A 117 -5.68 -17.15 -8.03
C MET A 117 -6.41 -17.50 -6.73
N VAL A 118 -6.27 -16.70 -5.68
CA VAL A 118 -6.94 -16.91 -4.40
C VAL A 118 -8.46 -16.88 -4.57
N ALA A 119 -9.00 -15.90 -5.30
CA ALA A 119 -10.43 -15.73 -5.52
C ALA A 119 -11.04 -16.92 -6.30
N GLN A 120 -10.36 -17.39 -7.34
CA GLN A 120 -10.87 -18.45 -8.20
C GLN A 120 -10.69 -19.86 -7.61
N LEU A 121 -9.63 -20.09 -6.86
CA LEU A 121 -9.37 -21.39 -6.22
C LEU A 121 -10.11 -21.56 -4.89
N SER A 122 -10.75 -20.51 -4.37
CA SER A 122 -11.49 -20.56 -3.10
C SER A 122 -12.98 -20.83 -3.30
N PRO A 123 -13.59 -21.76 -2.54
CA PRO A 123 -15.04 -21.93 -2.52
C PRO A 123 -15.75 -20.62 -2.13
N PRO A 124 -16.95 -20.34 -2.69
CA PRO A 124 -17.69 -19.11 -2.40
C PRO A 124 -17.83 -18.80 -0.90
N ALA A 125 -18.14 -19.83 -0.09
CA ALA A 125 -18.34 -19.70 1.35
C ALA A 125 -17.09 -19.29 2.16
N SER A 126 -15.88 -19.49 1.62
CA SER A 126 -14.61 -19.16 2.30
C SER A 126 -13.73 -18.18 1.52
N ARG A 127 -14.21 -17.68 0.38
CA ARG A 127 -13.45 -16.80 -0.52
C ARG A 127 -13.03 -15.52 0.18
N GLY A 128 -13.93 -14.85 0.89
CA GLY A 128 -13.64 -13.63 1.63
C GLY A 128 -12.53 -13.82 2.66
N LYS A 129 -12.59 -14.91 3.44
CA LYS A 129 -11.56 -15.26 4.43
C LYS A 129 -10.20 -15.51 3.76
N ALA A 130 -10.18 -16.23 2.64
CA ALA A 130 -8.94 -16.52 1.92
C ALA A 130 -8.31 -15.25 1.32
N MET A 131 -9.12 -14.38 0.72
CA MET A 131 -8.68 -13.07 0.21
C MET A 131 -8.16 -12.18 1.35
N GLY A 132 -8.83 -12.17 2.50
CA GLY A 132 -8.38 -11.44 3.69
C GLY A 132 -7.01 -11.90 4.20
N ILE A 133 -6.75 -13.21 4.26
CA ILE A 133 -5.43 -13.76 4.61
C ILE A 133 -4.36 -13.31 3.60
N PHE A 134 -4.69 -13.35 2.32
CA PHE A 134 -3.77 -12.94 1.26
C PHE A 134 -3.47 -11.44 1.33
N VAL A 135 -4.47 -10.56 1.51
CA VAL A 135 -4.26 -9.11 1.72
C VAL A 135 -3.48 -8.86 3.01
N GLY A 136 -3.78 -9.58 4.09
CA GLY A 136 -3.01 -9.50 5.33
C GLY A 136 -1.53 -9.80 5.13
N SER A 137 -1.20 -10.78 4.27
CA SER A 137 0.20 -11.08 3.95
C SER A 137 0.92 -9.97 3.20
N LEU A 138 0.19 -9.13 2.43
CA LEU A 138 0.76 -7.91 1.82
C LEU A 138 1.14 -6.90 2.91
N VAL A 139 0.19 -6.57 3.81
CA VAL A 139 0.41 -5.55 4.85
C VAL A 139 1.54 -5.98 5.80
N VAL A 140 1.47 -7.23 6.28
CA VAL A 140 2.49 -7.78 7.20
C VAL A 140 3.84 -7.91 6.49
N GLY A 141 3.88 -8.37 5.24
CA GLY A 141 5.11 -8.48 4.46
C GLY A 141 5.76 -7.13 4.21
N SER A 142 4.97 -6.14 3.83
CA SER A 142 5.47 -4.77 3.61
C SER A 142 6.01 -4.14 4.90
N GLY A 143 5.29 -4.28 6.02
CA GLY A 143 5.76 -3.82 7.32
C GLY A 143 7.00 -4.58 7.81
N PHE A 144 7.08 -5.88 7.53
CA PHE A 144 8.23 -6.71 7.90
C PHE A 144 9.52 -6.31 7.16
N SER A 145 9.43 -5.69 5.97
CA SER A 145 10.62 -5.14 5.31
C SER A 145 11.30 -4.05 6.13
N LEU A 146 10.54 -3.25 6.86
CA LEU A 146 11.06 -2.25 7.81
C LEU A 146 11.73 -2.93 9.01
N PHE A 147 11.15 -4.03 9.52
CA PHE A 147 11.77 -4.82 10.59
C PHE A 147 13.12 -5.37 10.16
N VAL A 148 13.18 -6.06 9.02
CA VAL A 148 14.43 -6.62 8.46
C VAL A 148 15.47 -5.52 8.29
N SER A 149 15.06 -4.36 7.78
CA SER A 149 15.95 -3.21 7.61
C SER A 149 16.49 -2.72 8.94
N GLY A 150 15.63 -2.54 9.94
CA GLY A 150 16.02 -2.08 11.27
C GLY A 150 17.06 -2.98 11.93
N VAL A 151 16.94 -4.30 11.72
CA VAL A 151 17.87 -5.28 12.31
C VAL A 151 19.20 -5.37 11.53
N LEU A 152 19.14 -5.33 10.19
CA LEU A 152 20.33 -5.65 9.38
C LEU A 152 21.19 -4.45 9.01
N GLN A 153 20.63 -3.24 8.95
CA GLN A 153 21.32 -2.08 8.39
C GLN A 153 22.61 -1.67 9.13
N ASN A 154 22.66 -1.86 10.45
CA ASN A 154 23.86 -1.54 11.25
C ASN A 154 25.02 -2.49 10.96
N ALA A 155 24.72 -3.76 10.64
CA ALA A 155 25.74 -4.78 10.39
C ALA A 155 26.14 -4.86 8.91
N TRP A 156 25.19 -4.68 7.98
CA TRP A 156 25.39 -4.95 6.56
C TRP A 156 25.18 -3.72 5.68
N GLY A 157 24.92 -2.55 6.25
CA GLY A 157 24.62 -1.33 5.53
C GLY A 157 23.32 -1.42 4.73
N TRP A 158 23.00 -0.35 4.01
CA TRP A 158 21.79 -0.30 3.20
C TRP A 158 21.82 -1.29 2.02
N GLN A 159 23.00 -1.56 1.44
CA GLN A 159 23.17 -2.55 0.38
C GLN A 159 22.78 -3.95 0.85
N GLY A 160 23.22 -4.35 2.04
CA GLY A 160 22.87 -5.64 2.63
C GLY A 160 21.37 -5.81 2.88
N VAL A 161 20.70 -4.74 3.33
CA VAL A 161 19.24 -4.70 3.47
C VAL A 161 18.54 -4.95 2.13
N ILE A 162 18.96 -4.21 1.11
CA ILE A 162 18.38 -4.36 -0.24
C ILE A 162 18.65 -5.76 -0.80
N LEU A 163 19.86 -6.31 -0.62
CA LEU A 163 20.19 -7.68 -1.05
C LEU A 163 19.25 -8.71 -0.42
N VAL A 164 19.10 -8.70 0.92
CA VAL A 164 18.26 -9.69 1.63
C VAL A 164 16.80 -9.59 1.20
N THR A 165 16.25 -8.39 1.13
CA THR A 165 14.85 -8.17 0.71
C THR A 165 14.62 -8.57 -0.74
N SER A 166 15.60 -8.37 -1.62
CA SER A 166 15.56 -8.78 -3.03
C SER A 166 15.67 -10.28 -3.21
N CYS A 167 16.55 -10.95 -2.44
CA CYS A 167 16.65 -12.40 -2.43
C CYS A 167 15.34 -13.05 -1.94
N ALA A 168 14.63 -12.44 -0.99
CA ALA A 168 13.31 -12.90 -0.57
C ALA A 168 12.30 -12.88 -1.74
N ALA A 169 12.30 -11.83 -2.57
CA ALA A 169 11.44 -11.77 -3.77
C ALA A 169 11.84 -12.84 -4.81
N ILE A 170 13.13 -13.11 -5.02
CA ILE A 170 13.58 -14.19 -5.91
C ILE A 170 13.18 -15.55 -5.36
N LEU A 171 13.30 -15.77 -4.05
CA LEU A 171 12.82 -16.99 -3.40
C LEU A 171 11.31 -17.19 -3.61
N SER A 172 10.51 -16.09 -3.55
CA SER A 172 9.09 -16.13 -3.89
C SER A 172 8.85 -16.65 -5.30
N CYS A 173 9.62 -16.18 -6.30
CA CYS A 173 9.54 -16.69 -7.68
C CYS A 173 9.80 -18.21 -7.71
N ALA A 174 10.87 -18.67 -7.08
CA ALA A 174 11.21 -20.09 -7.04
C ALA A 174 10.09 -20.93 -6.38
N LEU A 175 9.56 -20.47 -5.24
CA LEU A 175 8.46 -21.16 -4.56
C LEU A 175 7.21 -21.28 -5.45
N ILE A 176 6.85 -20.23 -6.17
CA ILE A 176 5.68 -20.23 -7.06
C ILE A 176 5.94 -21.16 -8.26
N LEU A 177 7.11 -21.11 -8.92
CA LEU A 177 7.41 -21.96 -10.08
C LEU A 177 7.43 -23.43 -9.71
N MET A 178 8.05 -23.81 -8.59
CA MET A 178 8.14 -25.18 -8.11
C MET A 178 6.80 -25.73 -7.58
N SER A 179 5.84 -24.86 -7.28
CA SER A 179 4.56 -25.25 -6.71
C SER A 179 3.62 -25.85 -7.76
N LYS A 180 2.80 -26.81 -7.33
CA LYS A 180 1.71 -27.40 -8.14
C LYS A 180 0.40 -26.64 -7.87
N ILE A 181 0.35 -25.35 -8.29
CA ILE A 181 -0.88 -24.57 -8.21
C ILE A 181 -1.79 -25.00 -9.35
N PRO A 182 -3.08 -25.33 -9.09
CA PRO A 182 -4.04 -25.65 -10.13
C PRO A 182 -4.17 -24.53 -11.17
N VAL A 183 -4.39 -24.90 -12.43
CA VAL A 183 -4.67 -23.92 -13.48
C VAL A 183 -5.99 -23.21 -13.18
N VAL A 184 -5.99 -21.92 -13.29
CA VAL A 184 -7.16 -21.04 -13.01
C VAL A 184 -7.92 -20.83 -14.32
N SER A 185 -9.24 -20.70 -14.23
CA SER A 185 -10.09 -20.41 -15.38
C SER A 185 -9.69 -19.08 -16.03
N LEU A 186 -9.42 -19.11 -17.33
CA LEU A 186 -9.12 -17.95 -18.14
C LEU A 186 -10.47 -17.42 -18.67
N SER A 187 -10.86 -16.24 -18.25
CA SER A 187 -12.11 -15.59 -18.68
C SER A 187 -11.87 -14.09 -18.72
N SER A 188 -12.06 -13.49 -19.87
CA SER A 188 -12.10 -12.05 -20.04
C SER A 188 -13.51 -11.62 -20.42
N THR A 189 -14.13 -10.80 -19.58
CA THR A 189 -15.34 -10.08 -19.98
C THR A 189 -14.91 -8.84 -20.76
N PRO A 190 -15.30 -8.66 -22.03
CA PRO A 190 -14.89 -7.49 -22.80
C PRO A 190 -15.47 -6.23 -22.17
N VAL A 191 -14.61 -5.25 -21.89
CA VAL A 191 -15.02 -3.94 -21.37
C VAL A 191 -15.64 -3.15 -22.51
N THR A 192 -16.95 -2.90 -22.45
CA THR A 192 -17.69 -2.10 -23.43
C THR A 192 -17.88 -0.66 -22.94
N LEU A 193 -18.06 0.29 -23.88
CA LEU A 193 -18.30 1.71 -23.55
C LEU A 193 -19.58 1.90 -22.70
N ALA A 194 -20.59 1.05 -22.90
CA ALA A 194 -21.82 1.05 -22.12
C ALA A 194 -21.55 0.65 -20.64
N LEU A 195 -20.66 -0.31 -20.42
CA LEU A 195 -20.20 -0.69 -19.09
C LEU A 195 -19.48 0.47 -18.39
N LEU A 196 -18.58 1.17 -19.10
CA LEU A 196 -17.84 2.30 -18.52
C LEU A 196 -18.79 3.42 -18.07
N LYS A 197 -19.87 3.72 -18.82
CA LYS A 197 -20.88 4.72 -18.42
C LYS A 197 -21.58 4.38 -17.09
N LYS A 198 -21.85 3.10 -16.80
CA LYS A 198 -22.43 2.67 -15.53
C LYS A 198 -21.45 2.89 -14.36
N ILE A 199 -20.16 2.73 -14.59
CA ILE A 199 -19.11 2.85 -13.58
C ILE A 199 -18.84 4.31 -13.20
N VAL A 200 -19.01 5.26 -14.11
CA VAL A 200 -18.88 6.71 -13.86
C VAL A 200 -20.16 7.33 -13.26
N ALA A 201 -21.11 6.52 -12.78
CA ALA A 201 -22.26 7.04 -12.05
C ALA A 201 -21.81 7.82 -10.79
N LYS A 202 -22.57 8.87 -10.43
CA LYS A 202 -22.23 9.81 -9.35
C LYS A 202 -21.84 9.11 -8.04
N LYS A 203 -22.56 8.05 -7.65
CA LYS A 203 -22.28 7.30 -6.39
C LYS A 203 -20.91 6.59 -6.47
N ASN A 204 -20.60 5.94 -7.59
CA ASN A 204 -19.32 5.28 -7.80
C ASN A 204 -18.17 6.29 -7.79
N LEU A 205 -18.34 7.45 -8.43
CA LEU A 205 -17.32 8.52 -8.40
C LEU A 205 -17.08 9.05 -6.99
N LEU A 206 -18.12 9.23 -6.18
CA LEU A 206 -17.97 9.68 -4.79
C LEU A 206 -17.18 8.67 -3.95
N VAL A 207 -17.44 7.37 -4.10
CA VAL A 207 -16.66 6.33 -3.43
C VAL A 207 -15.21 6.34 -3.92
N ASN A 208 -14.98 6.45 -5.23
CA ASN A 208 -13.66 6.45 -5.83
C ASN A 208 -12.82 7.67 -5.44
N PHE A 209 -13.40 8.87 -5.37
CA PHE A 209 -12.68 10.06 -4.88
C PHE A 209 -12.41 9.98 -3.37
N GLY A 210 -13.34 9.40 -2.60
CA GLY A 210 -13.08 9.08 -1.19
C GLY A 210 -11.90 8.12 -1.04
N TYR A 211 -11.85 7.07 -1.85
CA TYR A 211 -10.74 6.12 -1.90
C TYR A 211 -9.41 6.77 -2.35
N ALA A 212 -9.47 7.69 -3.31
CA ALA A 212 -8.29 8.45 -3.73
C ALA A 212 -7.69 9.30 -2.60
N GLY A 213 -8.54 9.95 -1.78
CA GLY A 213 -8.10 10.68 -0.60
C GLY A 213 -7.50 9.76 0.48
N HIS A 214 -8.07 8.56 0.70
CA HIS A 214 -7.49 7.53 1.54
C HIS A 214 -6.10 7.08 1.02
N CYS A 215 -5.97 6.77 -0.26
CA CYS A 215 -4.71 6.37 -0.86
C CYS A 215 -3.64 7.47 -0.80
N TRP A 216 -4.03 8.74 -0.98
CA TRP A 216 -3.16 9.89 -0.84
C TRP A 216 -2.48 9.92 0.54
N GLU A 217 -3.26 9.75 1.61
CA GLU A 217 -2.74 9.75 2.96
C GLU A 217 -1.93 8.49 3.28
N LEU A 218 -2.49 7.32 3.00
CA LEU A 218 -1.92 6.02 3.33
C LEU A 218 -0.50 5.86 2.78
N TYR A 219 -0.30 6.12 1.51
CA TYR A 219 0.98 5.85 0.87
C TYR A 219 2.03 6.93 1.16
N ALA A 220 1.64 8.17 1.40
CA ALA A 220 2.55 9.17 1.93
C ALA A 220 3.01 8.82 3.36
N MET A 221 2.07 8.45 4.24
CA MET A 221 2.39 8.02 5.60
C MET A 221 3.30 6.80 5.59
N TRP A 222 2.97 5.76 4.83
CA TRP A 222 3.77 4.55 4.77
C TRP A 222 5.19 4.79 4.22
N ALA A 223 5.36 5.73 3.29
CA ALA A 223 6.66 6.10 2.76
C ALA A 223 7.53 6.82 3.78
N TRP A 224 6.93 7.67 4.61
CA TRP A 224 7.65 8.62 5.45
C TRP A 224 7.65 8.30 6.94
N ILE A 225 6.83 7.34 7.41
CA ILE A 225 6.77 7.04 8.85
C ILE A 225 8.09 6.47 9.39
N GLY A 226 8.81 5.67 8.60
CA GLY A 226 10.14 5.18 8.97
C GLY A 226 11.15 6.32 9.16
N PRO A 227 11.39 7.14 8.12
CA PRO A 227 12.24 8.34 8.23
C PRO A 227 11.82 9.29 9.35
N PHE A 228 10.51 9.51 9.57
CA PHE A 228 10.01 10.32 10.68
C PHE A 228 10.38 9.75 12.04
N MET A 229 10.15 8.45 12.27
CA MET A 229 10.49 7.82 13.55
C MET A 229 11.99 7.81 13.79
N VAL A 230 12.81 7.61 12.74
CA VAL A 230 14.28 7.71 12.86
C VAL A 230 14.67 9.12 13.28
N TYR A 231 14.18 10.14 12.59
CA TYR A 231 14.43 11.54 12.93
C TYR A 231 13.98 11.88 14.36
N PHE A 232 12.79 11.46 14.75
CA PHE A 232 12.24 11.67 16.10
C PHE A 232 13.14 11.08 17.18
N TYR A 233 13.60 9.84 17.02
CA TYR A 233 14.51 9.20 17.99
C TYR A 233 15.89 9.86 18.02
N GLN A 234 16.39 10.34 16.87
CA GLN A 234 17.62 11.14 16.83
C GLN A 234 17.49 12.42 17.66
N GLN A 235 16.38 13.15 17.52
CA GLN A 235 16.10 14.36 18.30
C GLN A 235 15.96 14.08 19.81
N LYS A 236 15.59 12.84 20.19
CA LYS A 236 15.52 12.40 21.60
C LYS A 236 16.86 11.86 22.12
N GLY A 237 17.93 11.88 21.33
CA GLY A 237 19.24 11.36 21.71
C GLY A 237 19.27 9.84 21.94
N ILE A 238 18.34 9.10 21.31
CA ILE A 238 18.30 7.64 21.42
C ILE A 238 19.44 7.05 20.60
N ALA A 239 20.30 6.26 21.24
CA ALA A 239 21.27 5.44 20.55
C ALA A 239 20.55 4.49 19.60
N ASP A 240 21.16 4.17 18.44
CA ASP A 240 20.55 3.33 17.40
C ASP A 240 19.17 3.81 16.92
N ALA A 241 18.97 5.14 16.81
CA ALA A 241 17.72 5.73 16.34
C ALA A 241 17.24 5.14 15.01
N LEU A 242 18.17 4.73 14.15
CA LEU A 242 17.88 4.09 12.87
C LEU A 242 17.18 2.72 13.05
N THR A 243 17.70 1.89 13.97
CA THR A 243 17.09 0.59 14.36
C THR A 243 15.71 0.81 14.96
N TRP A 244 15.62 1.61 16.03
CA TRP A 244 14.35 1.84 16.73
C TRP A 244 13.30 2.52 15.87
N GLY A 245 13.71 3.44 14.98
CA GLY A 245 12.83 4.09 14.01
C GLY A 245 12.17 3.09 13.07
N ASN A 246 12.96 2.21 12.45
CA ASN A 246 12.46 1.20 11.55
C ASN A 246 11.64 0.11 12.25
N LEU A 247 12.00 -0.32 13.46
CA LEU A 247 11.20 -1.26 14.25
C LEU A 247 9.85 -0.67 14.66
N SER A 248 9.83 0.60 15.06
CA SER A 248 8.59 1.30 15.35
C SER A 248 7.72 1.44 14.11
N ALA A 249 8.29 1.86 12.98
CA ALA A 249 7.58 1.97 11.70
C ALA A 249 7.03 0.60 11.23
N SER A 250 7.78 -0.48 11.42
CA SER A 250 7.31 -1.83 11.17
C SER A 250 6.04 -2.15 11.97
N SER A 251 6.06 -1.89 13.27
CA SER A 251 4.92 -2.12 14.16
C SER A 251 3.70 -1.27 13.75
N ILE A 252 3.94 0.00 13.38
CA ILE A 252 2.92 0.95 12.94
C ILE A 252 2.25 0.47 11.64
N VAL A 253 3.01 -0.07 10.69
CA VAL A 253 2.45 -0.60 9.44
C VAL A 253 1.75 -1.94 9.68
N MET A 254 2.36 -2.85 10.45
CA MET A 254 1.83 -4.21 10.66
C MET A 254 0.52 -4.24 11.47
N ILE A 255 0.31 -3.28 12.39
CA ILE A 255 -0.95 -3.19 13.15
C ILE A 255 -2.15 -2.96 12.21
N GLY A 256 -1.90 -2.42 11.02
CA GLY A 256 -2.87 -2.27 9.95
C GLY A 256 -3.49 -3.59 9.49
N GLY A 257 -2.75 -4.70 9.56
CA GLY A 257 -3.30 -6.03 9.25
C GLY A 257 -4.46 -6.42 10.16
N ILE A 258 -4.40 -6.04 11.45
CA ILE A 258 -5.49 -6.24 12.41
C ILE A 258 -6.60 -5.21 12.18
N ALA A 259 -6.24 -3.99 11.86
CA ALA A 259 -7.17 -2.87 11.65
C ALA A 259 -8.18 -3.14 10.52
N THR A 260 -7.76 -3.78 9.43
CA THR A 260 -8.65 -4.13 8.30
C THR A 260 -9.79 -5.06 8.72
N TYR A 261 -9.55 -5.99 9.64
CA TYR A 261 -10.59 -6.85 10.21
C TYR A 261 -11.62 -6.05 11.02
N PHE A 262 -11.14 -5.16 11.91
CA PHE A 262 -12.03 -4.29 12.69
C PHE A 262 -12.80 -3.32 11.81
N GLY A 263 -12.19 -2.79 10.76
CA GLY A 263 -12.84 -1.94 9.76
C GLY A 263 -14.00 -2.64 9.09
N GLY A 264 -13.79 -3.86 8.59
CA GLY A 264 -14.84 -4.67 7.99
C GLY A 264 -15.99 -4.96 8.98
N MET A 265 -15.67 -5.39 10.20
CA MET A 265 -16.65 -5.65 11.25
C MET A 265 -17.50 -4.41 11.61
N LEU A 266 -16.86 -3.25 11.70
CA LEU A 266 -17.56 -2.02 12.02
C LEU A 266 -18.45 -1.56 10.87
N SER A 267 -18.00 -1.74 9.63
CA SER A 267 -18.79 -1.48 8.42
C SER A 267 -20.04 -2.34 8.35
N ASP A 268 -19.97 -3.61 8.77
CA ASP A 268 -21.13 -4.50 8.82
C ASP A 268 -22.17 -4.06 9.84
N ARG A 269 -21.74 -3.44 10.96
CA ARG A 269 -22.62 -2.98 12.03
C ARG A 269 -23.19 -1.58 11.81
N TRP A 270 -22.39 -0.64 11.32
CA TRP A 270 -22.72 0.79 11.24
C TRP A 270 -22.97 1.29 9.82
N GLY A 271 -22.71 0.45 8.81
CA GLY A 271 -22.72 0.80 7.40
C GLY A 271 -21.41 1.43 6.93
N ASN A 272 -21.16 1.34 5.62
CA ASN A 272 -19.90 1.72 5.00
C ASN A 272 -19.52 3.19 5.27
N VAL A 273 -20.45 4.12 5.03
CA VAL A 273 -20.18 5.56 5.13
C VAL A 273 -19.79 6.00 6.54
N ARG A 274 -20.48 5.48 7.58
CA ARG A 274 -20.18 5.84 8.96
C ARG A 274 -18.84 5.28 9.41
N ALA A 275 -18.54 4.04 9.04
CA ALA A 275 -17.27 3.38 9.37
C ALA A 275 -16.09 4.08 8.69
N ILE A 276 -16.16 4.37 7.37
CA ILE A 276 -15.14 5.13 6.66
C ILE A 276 -14.91 6.48 7.34
N ARG A 277 -15.99 7.24 7.62
CA ARG A 277 -15.86 8.56 8.24
C ARG A 277 -15.20 8.53 9.60
N LEU A 278 -15.48 7.52 10.42
CA LEU A 278 -14.82 7.39 11.73
C LEU A 278 -13.31 7.21 11.56
N PHE A 279 -12.89 6.22 10.77
CA PHE A 279 -11.48 5.89 10.62
C PHE A 279 -10.71 7.02 9.94
N ILE A 280 -11.25 7.61 8.88
CA ILE A 280 -10.58 8.68 8.17
C ILE A 280 -10.46 9.97 9.01
N LEU A 281 -11.45 10.31 9.83
CA LEU A 281 -11.36 11.48 10.71
C LEU A 281 -10.33 11.28 11.83
N LEU A 282 -10.24 10.05 12.38
CA LEU A 282 -9.19 9.72 13.35
C LEU A 282 -7.80 9.72 12.69
N SER A 283 -7.69 9.20 11.48
CA SER A 283 -6.45 9.23 10.69
C SER A 283 -6.01 10.66 10.40
N ILE A 284 -6.90 11.52 9.91
CA ILE A 284 -6.65 12.94 9.68
C ILE A 284 -6.19 13.64 10.96
N ALA A 285 -6.82 13.36 12.11
CA ALA A 285 -6.42 13.94 13.40
C ALA A 285 -5.00 13.51 13.80
N CYS A 286 -4.65 12.23 13.58
CA CYS A 286 -3.29 11.74 13.81
C CYS A 286 -2.30 12.42 12.85
N SER A 287 -2.64 12.55 11.57
CA SER A 287 -1.81 13.21 10.57
C SER A 287 -1.57 14.69 10.91
N PHE A 288 -2.60 15.44 11.30
CA PHE A 288 -2.45 16.82 11.74
C PHE A 288 -1.57 16.98 12.98
N SER A 289 -1.50 15.98 13.86
CA SER A 289 -0.82 16.12 15.14
C SER A 289 0.60 15.58 15.13
N ILE A 290 0.85 14.42 14.52
CA ILE A 290 2.08 13.62 14.72
C ILE A 290 3.36 14.38 14.39
N GLY A 291 3.38 15.13 13.29
CA GLY A 291 4.57 15.88 12.85
C GLY A 291 4.94 17.06 13.74
N TRP A 292 3.97 17.57 14.55
CA TRP A 292 4.18 18.64 15.51
C TRP A 292 4.59 18.15 16.91
N MET A 293 4.58 16.83 17.14
CA MET A 293 4.82 16.23 18.44
C MET A 293 6.30 15.93 18.73
N LEU A 294 7.25 16.54 18.02
CA LEU A 294 8.69 16.26 18.17
C LEU A 294 9.20 16.49 19.62
N LEU A 295 8.61 17.43 20.36
CA LEU A 295 8.95 17.68 21.75
C LEU A 295 8.20 16.78 22.74
N ALA A 296 7.16 16.08 22.32
CA ALA A 296 6.35 15.23 23.19
C ALA A 296 7.14 14.00 23.70
N PRO A 297 6.69 13.39 24.81
CA PRO A 297 7.29 12.15 25.33
C PRO A 297 7.22 11.02 24.29
N ILE A 298 8.22 10.14 24.28
CA ILE A 298 8.35 9.04 23.31
C ILE A 298 7.11 8.16 23.29
N TRP A 299 6.62 7.76 24.47
CA TRP A 299 5.44 6.89 24.58
C TRP A 299 4.19 7.50 23.93
N LEU A 300 4.03 8.81 24.00
CA LEU A 300 2.87 9.51 23.43
C LEU A 300 2.95 9.53 21.91
N VAL A 301 4.13 9.85 21.35
CA VAL A 301 4.33 9.83 19.88
C VAL A 301 4.15 8.42 19.33
N VAL A 302 4.70 7.40 19.99
CA VAL A 302 4.52 6.00 19.59
C VAL A 302 3.05 5.58 19.67
N ALA A 303 2.32 5.97 20.70
CA ALA A 303 0.90 5.67 20.84
C ALA A 303 0.07 6.31 19.71
N VAL A 304 0.32 7.60 19.39
CA VAL A 304 -0.34 8.30 18.28
C VAL A 304 0.04 7.66 16.94
N ALA A 305 1.31 7.30 16.74
CA ALA A 305 1.77 6.64 15.52
C ALA A 305 1.13 5.26 15.32
N LEU A 306 0.98 4.46 16.40
CA LEU A 306 0.27 3.18 16.35
C LEU A 306 -1.22 3.36 16.06
N LEU A 307 -1.86 4.36 16.69
CA LEU A 307 -3.25 4.72 16.38
C LEU A 307 -3.40 5.16 14.93
N TYR A 308 -2.44 5.93 14.42
CA TYR A 308 -2.39 6.36 13.03
C TYR A 308 -2.25 5.15 12.09
N GLY A 309 -1.29 4.25 12.34
CA GLY A 309 -1.12 3.02 11.57
C GLY A 309 -2.36 2.11 11.59
N PHE A 310 -3.11 2.09 12.70
CA PHE A 310 -4.37 1.36 12.80
C PHE A 310 -5.48 2.03 11.98
N THR A 311 -5.68 3.32 12.16
CA THR A 311 -6.85 4.03 11.59
C THR A 311 -6.71 4.27 10.09
N ILE A 312 -5.48 4.51 9.61
CA ILE A 312 -5.22 4.87 8.22
C ILE A 312 -5.55 3.77 7.20
N ILE A 313 -5.56 2.50 7.59
CA ILE A 313 -5.85 1.37 6.70
C ILE A 313 -7.15 0.64 7.04
N ALA A 314 -7.73 0.90 8.19
CA ALA A 314 -8.93 0.21 8.65
C ALA A 314 -10.12 0.36 7.69
N ASP A 315 -10.22 1.48 7.00
CA ASP A 315 -11.28 1.78 6.02
C ASP A 315 -11.02 1.21 4.62
N SER A 316 -9.78 0.79 4.31
CA SER A 316 -9.40 0.31 2.98
C SER A 316 -10.32 -0.81 2.41
N PRO A 317 -10.63 -1.89 3.14
CA PRO A 317 -11.55 -2.92 2.65
C PRO A 317 -12.99 -2.43 2.50
N ILE A 318 -13.37 -1.36 3.23
CA ILE A 318 -14.74 -0.83 3.22
C ILE A 318 -15.05 -0.14 1.89
N TYR A 319 -14.06 0.49 1.23
CA TYR A 319 -14.27 1.08 -0.10
C TYR A 319 -14.58 0.02 -1.15
N ASN A 320 -13.89 -1.13 -1.13
CA ASN A 320 -14.18 -2.24 -2.03
C ASN A 320 -15.59 -2.77 -1.81
N LYS A 321 -16.00 -2.89 -0.55
CA LYS A 321 -17.37 -3.28 -0.18
C LYS A 321 -18.39 -2.22 -0.64
N ALA A 322 -18.12 -0.94 -0.43
CA ALA A 322 -19.02 0.14 -0.85
C ALA A 322 -19.23 0.17 -2.36
N ILE A 323 -18.17 -0.07 -3.17
CA ILE A 323 -18.33 -0.23 -4.62
C ILE A 323 -19.16 -1.47 -4.94
N ALA A 324 -18.94 -2.60 -4.26
CA ALA A 324 -19.70 -3.82 -4.50
C ALA A 324 -21.19 -3.67 -4.17
N ASP A 325 -21.53 -2.90 -3.14
CA ASP A 325 -22.91 -2.68 -2.69
C ASP A 325 -23.72 -1.77 -3.66
N ILE A 326 -23.04 -0.90 -4.43
CA ILE A 326 -23.71 0.08 -5.31
C ILE A 326 -23.56 -0.22 -6.82
N THR A 327 -22.83 -1.29 -7.16
CA THR A 327 -22.51 -1.61 -8.57
C THR A 327 -23.13 -2.95 -8.95
N ASP A 328 -23.69 -3.02 -10.16
CA ASP A 328 -24.23 -4.27 -10.71
C ASP A 328 -23.13 -5.36 -10.73
N PRO A 329 -23.45 -6.61 -10.36
CA PRO A 329 -22.47 -7.72 -10.32
C PRO A 329 -21.73 -7.94 -11.65
N GLU A 330 -22.39 -7.68 -12.79
CA GLU A 330 -21.80 -7.85 -14.13
C GLU A 330 -20.63 -6.91 -14.41
N VAL A 331 -20.62 -5.73 -13.76
CA VAL A 331 -19.62 -4.68 -13.97
C VAL A 331 -18.71 -4.47 -12.77
N LEU A 332 -18.92 -5.21 -11.70
CA LEU A 332 -18.17 -5.07 -10.43
C LEU A 332 -16.66 -5.17 -10.61
N GLY A 333 -16.18 -6.14 -11.41
CA GLY A 333 -14.75 -6.31 -11.65
C GLY A 333 -14.12 -5.07 -12.29
N VAL A 334 -14.80 -4.47 -13.27
CA VAL A 334 -14.33 -3.25 -13.95
C VAL A 334 -14.41 -2.05 -13.00
N ALA A 335 -15.46 -1.95 -12.17
CA ALA A 335 -15.60 -0.88 -11.18
C ALA A 335 -14.47 -0.89 -10.14
N LEU A 336 -14.12 -2.07 -9.61
CA LEU A 336 -12.97 -2.25 -8.71
C LEU A 336 -11.64 -1.96 -9.41
N GLY A 337 -11.52 -2.28 -10.71
CA GLY A 337 -10.34 -1.93 -11.51
C GLY A 337 -10.18 -0.42 -11.65
N VAL A 338 -11.26 0.31 -11.97
CA VAL A 338 -11.27 1.78 -12.05
C VAL A 338 -10.94 2.40 -10.69
N GLN A 339 -11.52 1.89 -9.60
CA GLN A 339 -11.21 2.31 -8.23
C GLN A 339 -9.71 2.15 -7.94
N SER A 340 -9.13 1.01 -8.28
CA SER A 340 -7.71 0.75 -8.06
C SER A 340 -6.84 1.72 -8.85
N VAL A 341 -7.11 1.94 -10.14
CA VAL A 341 -6.34 2.87 -10.97
C VAL A 341 -6.42 4.29 -10.41
N LEU A 342 -7.61 4.77 -10.07
CA LEU A 342 -7.79 6.11 -9.50
C LEU A 342 -7.07 6.25 -8.15
N GLY A 343 -7.26 5.31 -7.24
CA GLY A 343 -6.61 5.34 -5.93
C GLY A 343 -5.08 5.32 -6.05
N PHE A 344 -4.55 4.35 -6.79
CA PHE A 344 -3.10 4.23 -6.96
C PHE A 344 -2.45 5.38 -7.74
N SER A 345 -3.19 6.11 -8.60
CA SER A 345 -2.65 7.30 -9.26
C SER A 345 -2.26 8.40 -8.27
N PHE A 346 -2.99 8.56 -7.17
CA PHE A 346 -2.65 9.52 -6.11
C PHE A 346 -1.42 9.09 -5.29
N THR A 347 -1.12 7.79 -5.24
CA THR A 347 0.08 7.30 -4.56
C THR A 347 1.38 7.67 -5.27
N ILE A 348 1.32 8.00 -6.56
CA ILE A 348 2.45 8.48 -7.34
C ILE A 348 2.84 9.90 -6.92
N ILE A 349 1.87 10.70 -6.48
CA ILE A 349 2.08 12.12 -6.20
C ILE A 349 2.36 12.35 -4.72
N SER A 350 1.65 11.67 -3.82
CA SER A 350 1.65 12.01 -2.40
C SER A 350 3.02 11.90 -1.69
N PRO A 351 3.89 10.90 -1.96
CA PRO A 351 5.21 10.84 -1.31
C PRO A 351 6.15 11.98 -1.75
N ALA A 352 6.05 12.40 -3.03
CA ALA A 352 6.84 13.51 -3.56
C ALA A 352 6.37 14.85 -2.99
N VAL A 353 5.05 15.06 -2.88
CA VAL A 353 4.47 16.25 -2.25
C VAL A 353 4.84 16.32 -0.78
N PHE A 354 4.79 15.20 -0.05
CA PHE A 354 5.27 15.16 1.34
C PHE A 354 6.72 15.64 1.43
N GLY A 355 7.61 15.10 0.59
CA GLY A 355 9.02 15.47 0.55
C GLY A 355 9.24 16.95 0.22
N LEU A 356 8.47 17.51 -0.72
CA LEU A 356 8.51 18.92 -1.08
C LEU A 356 8.20 19.84 0.12
N PHE A 357 7.15 19.53 0.86
CA PHE A 357 6.77 20.29 2.04
C PHE A 357 7.69 20.03 3.24
N LEU A 358 8.39 18.91 3.27
CA LEU A 358 9.43 18.66 4.27
C LEU A 358 10.69 19.49 3.98
N ASP A 359 11.10 19.63 2.72
CA ASP A 359 12.27 20.44 2.33
C ASP A 359 12.08 21.94 2.59
N HIS A 360 10.85 22.46 2.42
CA HIS A 360 10.54 23.88 2.55
C HIS A 360 9.92 24.26 3.91
N GLY A 361 9.67 23.28 4.78
CA GLY A 361 9.02 23.45 6.04
C GLY A 361 9.62 22.57 7.13
N ASN A 362 8.76 21.70 7.66
CA ASN A 362 9.13 20.72 8.66
C ASN A 362 8.17 19.53 8.63
N TRP A 363 8.42 18.52 9.49
CA TRP A 363 7.57 17.35 9.61
C TRP A 363 6.10 17.68 9.89
N GLY A 364 5.83 18.69 10.72
CA GLY A 364 4.47 19.15 11.02
C GLY A 364 3.76 19.66 9.78
N VAL A 365 4.42 20.49 8.96
CA VAL A 365 3.87 21.02 7.70
C VAL A 365 3.61 19.88 6.71
N ALA A 366 4.57 18.97 6.53
CA ALA A 366 4.43 17.86 5.58
C ALA A 366 3.23 16.96 5.92
N PHE A 367 3.09 16.53 7.18
CA PHE A 367 1.92 15.74 7.62
C PHE A 367 0.61 16.53 7.53
N THR A 368 0.62 17.83 7.85
CA THR A 368 -0.56 18.70 7.73
C THR A 368 -1.07 18.78 6.29
N VAL A 369 -0.17 18.91 5.30
CA VAL A 369 -0.55 18.96 3.88
C VAL A 369 -1.20 17.66 3.43
N ILE A 370 -0.67 16.53 3.88
CA ILE A 370 -1.29 15.22 3.59
C ILE A 370 -2.68 15.14 4.21
N ALA A 371 -2.84 15.53 5.46
CA ALA A 371 -4.15 15.58 6.14
C ALA A 371 -5.16 16.47 5.40
N LEU A 372 -4.73 17.64 4.91
CA LEU A 372 -5.59 18.54 4.12
C LEU A 372 -6.08 17.89 2.82
N GLY A 373 -5.21 17.19 2.09
CA GLY A 373 -5.60 16.47 0.88
C GLY A 373 -6.61 15.35 1.16
N THR A 374 -6.51 14.71 2.32
CA THR A 374 -7.42 13.64 2.75
C THR A 374 -8.83 14.14 3.08
N LEU A 375 -9.01 15.44 3.34
CA LEU A 375 -10.33 16.03 3.64
C LEU A 375 -11.35 15.84 2.50
N ILE A 376 -10.93 15.56 1.28
CA ILE A 376 -11.85 15.19 0.19
C ILE A 376 -12.72 13.99 0.57
N THR A 377 -12.18 13.04 1.32
CA THR A 377 -12.87 11.80 1.71
C THR A 377 -14.13 12.04 2.55
N PRO A 378 -14.09 12.72 3.70
CA PRO A 378 -15.30 12.97 4.48
C PRO A 378 -16.34 13.81 3.73
N PHE A 379 -15.93 14.68 2.79
CA PHE A 379 -16.88 15.42 1.93
C PHE A 379 -17.56 14.46 0.94
N CYS A 380 -16.81 13.58 0.27
CA CYS A 380 -17.37 12.58 -0.63
C CYS A 380 -18.33 11.63 0.10
N MET A 381 -17.97 11.20 1.31
CA MET A 381 -18.82 10.31 2.12
C MET A 381 -20.10 11.00 2.61
N ARG A 382 -20.06 12.31 2.92
CA ARG A 382 -21.28 13.08 3.22
C ARG A 382 -22.18 13.19 1.99
N ALA A 383 -21.61 13.49 0.82
CA ALA A 383 -22.37 13.58 -0.42
C ALA A 383 -22.98 12.23 -0.83
N LEU A 384 -22.27 11.13 -0.59
CA LEU A 384 -22.78 9.77 -0.82
C LEU A 384 -23.98 9.49 0.09
N GLN A 385 -23.85 9.78 1.39
CA GLN A 385 -24.95 9.59 2.35
C GLN A 385 -26.20 10.41 1.97
N ALA A 386 -26.01 11.64 1.53
CA ALA A 386 -27.13 12.48 1.05
C ALA A 386 -27.79 11.93 -0.20
N ALA A 387 -27.02 11.25 -1.08
CA ALA A 387 -27.56 10.62 -2.29
C ALA A 387 -28.25 9.26 -2.05
N GLU A 388 -28.07 8.68 -0.86
CA GLU A 388 -28.73 7.44 -0.42
C GLU A 388 -30.07 7.69 0.30
N VAL A 389 -30.26 8.89 0.84
CA VAL A 389 -31.55 9.27 1.43
C VAL A 389 -32.55 9.50 0.30
N PRO A 390 -33.65 8.74 0.19
CA PRO A 390 -34.70 9.01 -0.79
C PRO A 390 -35.21 10.45 -0.59
N LEU A 391 -35.44 11.16 -1.69
CA LEU A 391 -36.22 12.41 -1.67
C LEU A 391 -37.66 12.09 -1.26
N GLU A 392 -37.86 11.77 0.02
CA GLU A 392 -39.18 11.82 0.60
C GLU A 392 -39.42 13.26 1.05
N ARG A 393 -40.39 13.89 0.38
CA ARG A 393 -41.08 15.15 0.68
C ARG A 393 -40.57 16.40 -0.03
N SER A 394 -41.17 16.66 -1.14
CA SER A 394 -41.78 17.96 -1.42
C SER A 394 -43.13 17.74 -2.09
#